data_01e3001db9fd0dfb7bd50cb6626d6b46
#
_entry.id   01e3001db9fd0dfb7bd50cb6626d6b46
#
_cell.length_a   1.000
_cell.length_b   1.000
_cell.length_c   1.000
_cell.angle_alpha   90.00
_cell.angle_beta   90.00
_cell.angle_gamma   90.00
#
_symmetry.space_group_name_H-M   'P 1'
#
loop_
_entity.id
_entity.type
_entity.pdbx_description
1 polymer ?
#
loop_
_entity_poly.entity_id
_entity_poly.type
_entity_poly.pdbx_seq_one_letter_code
_entity_poly.pdbx_strand_id
1 'polypeptide(L)'
;RFGVALQNWGTRIKFKDENQSDPLPRALRIGTLVALLDVKHHYVSLVTDLTAAIDKIQEDDEEGVKVYLENNPDMTRDQLMADRGVGLHAFRWKHLQKSIGLEYTLGKILYLRAGYKKDPGMPTFPEFTDYLTYGFGARVYFGQLDFAQVPGGGPNNKRLNVFALRLIFD
;
A
#
# COMPACT_ATOMS: atom_id res chain seq x y z
N ARG A 1 -12.83 -2.50 14.64
CA ARG A 1 -11.44 -2.93 14.95
C ARG A 1 -10.49 -1.92 14.38
N PHE A 2 -9.35 -1.73 15.05
CA PHE A 2 -8.31 -0.80 14.66
C PHE A 2 -6.96 -1.51 14.73
N GLY A 3 -6.05 -1.19 13.80
CA GLY A 3 -4.71 -1.76 13.74
C GLY A 3 -3.69 -0.74 13.30
N VAL A 4 -2.49 -0.86 13.85
CA VAL A 4 -1.29 -0.10 13.45
C VAL A 4 -0.17 -1.08 13.16
N ALA A 5 0.53 -0.88 12.08
CA ALA A 5 1.67 -1.70 11.71
C ALA A 5 2.83 -0.83 11.22
N LEU A 6 4.02 -1.11 11.73
CA LEU A 6 5.28 -0.59 11.21
C LEU A 6 5.93 -1.67 10.37
N GLN A 7 6.16 -1.39 9.10
CA GLN A 7 6.67 -2.36 8.13
C GLN A 7 8.09 -2.01 7.73
N ASN A 8 8.84 -3.07 7.38
CA ASN A 8 10.21 -2.95 6.85
C ASN A 8 11.20 -2.23 7.80
N TRP A 9 11.00 -2.36 9.10
CA TRP A 9 11.92 -1.83 10.11
C TRP A 9 13.08 -2.82 10.29
N GLY A 10 14.11 -2.67 9.46
CA GLY A 10 15.25 -3.58 9.46
C GLY A 10 16.51 -2.95 8.85
N THR A 11 17.56 -3.75 8.76
CA THR A 11 18.81 -3.39 8.11
C THR A 11 18.65 -3.40 6.58
N ARG A 12 19.58 -2.71 5.89
CA ARG A 12 19.65 -2.73 4.42
C ARG A 12 19.83 -4.15 3.89
N ILE A 13 19.21 -4.47 2.76
CA ILE A 13 19.44 -5.74 2.06
C ILE A 13 20.65 -5.56 1.16
N LYS A 14 21.68 -6.42 1.35
CA LYS A 14 22.86 -6.49 0.49
C LYS A 14 22.64 -7.59 -0.53
N PHE A 15 22.68 -7.27 -1.82
CA PHE A 15 22.51 -8.26 -2.88
C PHE A 15 23.85 -8.86 -3.34
N LYS A 16 24.91 -8.07 -3.50
CA LYS A 16 26.20 -8.54 -4.02
C LYS A 16 27.40 -7.81 -3.41
N ASP A 17 27.38 -6.48 -3.43
CA ASP A 17 28.43 -5.62 -2.91
C ASP A 17 27.87 -4.60 -1.92
N GLU A 18 28.73 -4.05 -1.05
CA GLU A 18 28.32 -3.02 -0.08
C GLU A 18 27.75 -1.76 -0.73
N ASN A 19 28.18 -1.45 -1.95
CA ASN A 19 27.70 -0.32 -2.74
C ASN A 19 26.33 -0.57 -3.40
N GLN A 20 25.77 -1.80 -3.31
CA GLN A 20 24.45 -2.17 -3.84
C GLN A 20 23.49 -2.56 -2.70
N SER A 21 23.61 -1.91 -1.56
CA SER A 21 22.70 -2.16 -0.43
C SER A 21 21.54 -1.16 -0.46
N ASP A 22 20.33 -1.64 -0.81
CA ASP A 22 19.12 -0.83 -0.78
C ASP A 22 18.42 -0.91 0.58
N PRO A 23 18.04 0.23 1.18
CA PRO A 23 17.21 0.23 2.35
C PRO A 23 15.80 -0.25 1.99
N LEU A 24 15.22 -1.10 2.83
CA LEU A 24 13.82 -1.45 2.69
C LEU A 24 12.96 -0.19 2.94
N PRO A 25 11.98 0.10 2.06
CA PRO A 25 11.11 1.26 2.25
C PRO A 25 10.26 1.08 3.51
N ARG A 26 10.61 1.81 4.56
CA ARG A 26 9.87 1.78 5.83
C ARG A 26 8.51 2.45 5.66
N ALA A 27 7.48 1.83 6.21
CA ALA A 27 6.13 2.35 6.14
C ALA A 27 5.39 2.21 7.47
N LEU A 28 4.66 3.25 7.84
CA LEU A 28 3.66 3.21 8.90
C LEU A 28 2.29 3.02 8.27
N ARG A 29 1.58 2.00 8.72
CA ARG A 29 0.25 1.65 8.24
C ARG A 29 -0.76 1.71 9.38
N ILE A 30 -1.88 2.38 9.15
CA ILE A 30 -2.99 2.50 10.07
C ILE A 30 -4.24 2.02 9.36
N GLY A 31 -4.92 1.01 9.92
CA GLY A 31 -6.11 0.44 9.32
C GLY A 31 -7.29 0.38 10.29
N THR A 32 -8.50 0.46 9.72
CA THR A 32 -9.73 0.23 10.47
C THR A 32 -10.63 -0.76 9.75
N LEU A 33 -11.39 -1.52 10.54
CA LEU A 33 -12.46 -2.39 10.05
C LEU A 33 -13.73 -2.08 10.84
N VAL A 34 -14.78 -1.72 10.12
CA VAL A 34 -16.11 -1.40 10.66
C VAL A 34 -17.10 -2.42 10.12
N ALA A 35 -17.83 -3.11 11.00
CA ALA A 35 -18.98 -3.92 10.61
C ALA A 35 -20.15 -2.97 10.29
N LEU A 36 -20.64 -3.02 9.06
CA LEU A 36 -21.78 -2.24 8.61
C LEU A 36 -23.09 -3.01 8.77
N LEU A 37 -23.04 -4.33 8.59
CA LEU A 37 -24.16 -5.24 8.72
C LEU A 37 -23.66 -6.55 9.33
N ASP A 38 -24.40 -7.05 10.31
CA ASP A 38 -24.16 -8.38 10.90
C ASP A 38 -25.52 -9.01 11.24
N VAL A 39 -26.12 -9.71 10.27
CA VAL A 39 -27.45 -10.31 10.39
C VAL A 39 -27.43 -11.75 9.89
N LYS A 40 -27.67 -12.70 10.80
CA LYS A 40 -27.70 -14.15 10.50
C LYS A 40 -26.51 -14.62 9.68
N HIS A 41 -26.71 -14.78 8.36
CA HIS A 41 -25.72 -15.28 7.41
C HIS A 41 -25.08 -14.18 6.58
N HIS A 42 -25.48 -12.93 6.77
CA HIS A 42 -25.00 -11.78 5.99
C HIS A 42 -24.12 -10.90 6.85
N TYR A 43 -22.91 -10.69 6.43
CA TYR A 43 -21.97 -9.78 7.07
C TYR A 43 -21.38 -8.84 6.03
N VAL A 44 -21.42 -7.54 6.33
CA VAL A 44 -20.81 -6.50 5.49
C VAL A 44 -19.80 -5.73 6.33
N SER A 45 -18.59 -5.62 5.87
CA SER A 45 -17.56 -4.81 6.53
C SER A 45 -16.94 -3.80 5.59
N LEU A 46 -16.63 -2.64 6.15
CA LEU A 46 -15.82 -1.60 5.54
C LEU A 46 -14.42 -1.67 6.11
N VAL A 47 -13.44 -1.72 5.24
CA VAL A 47 -12.02 -1.69 5.61
C VAL A 47 -11.42 -0.40 5.06
N THR A 48 -10.69 0.33 5.87
CA THR A 48 -9.92 1.48 5.42
C THR A 48 -8.48 1.35 5.87
N ASP A 49 -7.58 1.90 5.07
CA ASP A 49 -6.16 1.83 5.35
C ASP A 49 -5.44 3.09 4.87
N LEU A 50 -4.57 3.61 5.71
CA LEU A 50 -3.69 4.73 5.42
C LEU A 50 -2.25 4.26 5.61
N THR A 51 -1.43 4.42 4.58
CA THR A 51 -0.02 4.06 4.62
C THR A 51 0.84 5.28 4.31
N ALA A 52 1.78 5.58 5.21
CA ALA A 52 2.83 6.59 5.05
C ALA A 52 4.15 5.89 4.78
N ALA A 53 4.77 6.13 3.62
CA ALA A 53 6.14 5.71 3.36
C ALA A 53 7.09 6.71 4.03
N ILE A 54 7.81 6.26 5.08
CA ILE A 54 8.63 7.14 5.91
C ILE A 54 9.95 7.49 5.20
N ASP A 55 10.50 6.53 4.46
CA ASP A 55 11.77 6.70 3.73
C ASP A 55 11.50 6.76 2.23
N LYS A 56 11.29 7.94 1.70
CA LYS A 56 11.15 8.17 0.26
C LYS A 56 12.43 8.68 -0.42
N ILE A 57 13.40 9.14 0.36
CA ILE A 57 14.73 9.49 -0.13
C ILE A 57 15.74 8.57 0.56
N GLN A 58 16.54 7.91 -0.24
CA GLN A 58 17.73 7.21 0.23
C GLN A 58 18.79 8.24 0.61
N GLU A 59 19.62 7.93 1.61
CA GLU A 59 20.76 8.78 1.98
C GLU A 59 21.71 9.01 0.79
N ASP A 60 21.75 8.06 -0.15
CA ASP A 60 22.57 8.14 -1.37
C ASP A 60 22.08 9.19 -2.38
N ASP A 61 20.92 9.80 -2.15
CA ASP A 61 20.34 10.85 -3.02
C ASP A 61 20.66 12.28 -2.53
N GLU A 62 21.54 12.44 -1.53
CA GLU A 62 21.96 13.76 -1.07
C GLU A 62 22.65 14.57 -2.18
N GLU A 63 23.41 13.90 -3.04
CA GLU A 63 24.05 14.55 -4.19
C GLU A 63 22.99 14.99 -5.20
N GLY A 64 22.01 14.15 -5.49
CA GLY A 64 20.86 14.50 -6.34
C GLY A 64 20.03 15.64 -5.76
N VAL A 65 19.85 15.71 -4.44
CA VAL A 65 19.19 16.82 -3.75
C VAL A 65 19.99 18.11 -3.93
N LYS A 66 21.32 18.10 -3.77
CA LYS A 66 22.17 19.26 -3.98
C LYS A 66 22.08 19.77 -5.41
N VAL A 67 22.27 18.88 -6.40
CA VAL A 67 22.18 19.22 -7.83
C VAL A 67 20.82 19.80 -8.17
N TYR A 68 19.73 19.25 -7.60
CA TYR A 68 18.38 19.77 -7.83
C TYR A 68 18.21 21.19 -7.26
N LEU A 69 18.69 21.45 -6.04
CA LEU A 69 18.61 22.77 -5.41
C LEU A 69 19.49 23.81 -6.12
N GLU A 70 20.67 23.41 -6.61
CA GLU A 70 21.52 24.27 -7.42
C GLU A 70 20.83 24.74 -8.71
N ASN A 71 20.07 23.84 -9.35
CA ASN A 71 19.29 24.15 -10.55
C ASN A 71 17.97 24.88 -10.26
N ASN A 72 17.55 24.96 -8.99
CA ASN A 72 16.31 25.61 -8.55
C ASN A 72 16.59 26.50 -7.31
N PRO A 73 17.31 27.61 -7.47
CA PRO A 73 17.77 28.43 -6.36
C PRO A 73 16.67 29.06 -5.50
N ASP A 74 15.45 29.18 -6.06
CA ASP A 74 14.28 29.69 -5.35
C ASP A 74 13.61 28.65 -4.43
N MET A 75 14.06 27.38 -4.49
CA MET A 75 13.51 26.28 -3.70
C MET A 75 14.41 25.97 -2.51
N THR A 76 13.84 25.94 -1.31
CA THR A 76 14.54 25.50 -0.11
C THR A 76 14.50 23.96 0.02
N ARG A 77 15.48 23.41 0.77
CA ARG A 77 15.50 21.96 1.07
C ARG A 77 14.18 21.51 1.71
N ASP A 78 13.62 22.29 2.64
CA ASP A 78 12.35 21.97 3.28
C ASP A 78 11.16 21.95 2.32
N GLN A 79 11.14 22.83 1.34
CA GLN A 79 10.14 22.84 0.28
C GLN A 79 10.25 21.59 -0.59
N LEU A 80 11.47 21.21 -0.96
CA LEU A 80 11.72 19.99 -1.73
C LEU A 80 11.30 18.73 -0.95
N MET A 81 11.67 18.64 0.34
CA MET A 81 11.26 17.52 1.21
C MET A 81 9.74 17.47 1.40
N ALA A 82 9.11 18.65 1.54
CA ALA A 82 7.66 18.75 1.63
C ALA A 82 6.95 18.32 0.35
N ASP A 83 7.53 18.60 -0.80
CA ASP A 83 6.97 18.22 -2.10
C ASP A 83 7.16 16.75 -2.39
N ARG A 84 8.31 16.19 -2.09
CA ARG A 84 8.62 14.77 -2.22
C ARG A 84 8.00 13.89 -1.13
N GLY A 85 7.47 14.46 -0.05
CA GLY A 85 6.82 13.73 1.05
C GLY A 85 7.77 12.91 1.91
N VAL A 86 8.91 13.49 2.27
CA VAL A 86 9.96 12.85 3.05
C VAL A 86 9.85 13.13 4.54
N GLY A 87 10.24 12.19 5.38
CA GLY A 87 10.22 12.31 6.83
C GLY A 87 8.81 12.62 7.37
N LEU A 88 8.67 13.65 8.18
CA LEU A 88 7.36 14.07 8.71
C LEU A 88 6.38 14.51 7.63
N HIS A 89 6.85 14.96 6.47
CA HIS A 89 6.00 15.33 5.35
C HIS A 89 5.31 14.13 4.68
N ALA A 90 5.78 12.90 4.93
CA ALA A 90 5.11 11.67 4.49
C ALA A 90 3.70 11.52 5.06
N PHE A 91 3.41 12.15 6.21
CA PHE A 91 2.10 12.14 6.84
C PHE A 91 1.13 13.19 6.29
N ARG A 92 1.56 14.05 5.38
CA ARG A 92 0.63 14.96 4.70
C ARG A 92 -0.34 14.17 3.85
N TRP A 93 -1.59 14.58 3.85
CA TRP A 93 -2.69 13.89 3.15
C TRP A 93 -2.40 13.59 1.67
N LYS A 94 -1.68 14.47 0.99
CA LYS A 94 -1.29 14.30 -0.42
C LYS A 94 -0.29 13.16 -0.65
N HIS A 95 0.49 12.78 0.36
CA HIS A 95 1.53 11.74 0.28
C HIS A 95 1.10 10.39 0.86
N LEU A 96 -0.06 10.34 1.53
CA LEU A 96 -0.59 9.11 2.07
C LEU A 96 -1.17 8.23 0.97
N GLN A 97 -0.76 6.98 0.94
CA GLN A 97 -1.49 5.94 0.22
C GLN A 97 -2.77 5.63 1.00
N LYS A 98 -3.89 5.64 0.30
CA LYS A 98 -5.23 5.47 0.88
C LYS A 98 -5.90 4.29 0.24
N SER A 99 -6.52 3.44 1.06
CA SER A 99 -7.30 2.32 0.58
C SER A 99 -8.64 2.28 1.29
N ILE A 100 -9.67 1.95 0.55
CA ILE A 100 -11.00 1.65 1.07
C ILE A 100 -11.49 0.36 0.42
N GLY A 101 -12.06 -0.53 1.20
CA GLY A 101 -12.57 -1.80 0.71
C GLY A 101 -13.88 -2.17 1.38
N LEU A 102 -14.73 -2.83 0.63
CA LEU A 102 -15.97 -3.42 1.10
C LEU A 102 -15.85 -4.94 0.96
N GLU A 103 -16.18 -5.65 2.03
CA GLU A 103 -16.31 -7.10 2.02
C GLU A 103 -17.74 -7.49 2.41
N TYR A 104 -18.35 -8.30 1.56
CA TYR A 104 -19.60 -8.99 1.85
C TYR A 104 -19.32 -10.47 2.08
N THR A 105 -19.79 -11.00 3.20
CA THR A 105 -19.63 -12.40 3.56
C THR A 105 -21.01 -13.06 3.70
N LEU A 106 -21.20 -14.16 2.99
CA LEU A 106 -22.39 -14.97 3.05
C LEU A 106 -22.11 -16.30 3.76
N GLY A 107 -22.76 -16.53 4.89
CA GLY A 107 -22.71 -17.78 5.66
C GLY A 107 -21.31 -18.15 6.17
N LYS A 108 -20.36 -17.22 6.20
CA LYS A 108 -18.93 -17.47 6.46
C LYS A 108 -18.28 -18.42 5.45
N ILE A 109 -18.94 -18.65 4.32
CA ILE A 109 -18.52 -19.56 3.25
C ILE A 109 -18.07 -18.77 2.02
N LEU A 110 -18.85 -17.77 1.60
CA LEU A 110 -18.55 -16.96 0.41
C LEU A 110 -18.15 -15.55 0.82
N TYR A 111 -17.16 -15.03 0.14
CA TYR A 111 -16.62 -13.69 0.35
C TYR A 111 -16.57 -12.96 -0.98
N LEU A 112 -17.19 -11.79 -1.06
CA LEU A 112 -17.09 -10.87 -2.19
C LEU A 112 -16.42 -9.60 -1.71
N ARG A 113 -15.42 -9.15 -2.45
CA ARG A 113 -14.58 -8.01 -2.07
C ARG A 113 -14.48 -7.03 -3.23
N ALA A 114 -14.62 -5.76 -2.91
CA ALA A 114 -14.29 -4.66 -3.82
C ALA A 114 -13.45 -3.65 -3.06
N GLY A 115 -12.46 -3.08 -3.70
CA GLY A 115 -11.57 -2.12 -3.08
C GLY A 115 -11.09 -1.07 -4.06
N TYR A 116 -10.83 0.10 -3.52
CA TYR A 116 -10.21 1.21 -4.23
C TYR A 116 -8.98 1.66 -3.46
N LYS A 117 -7.89 1.80 -4.17
CA LYS A 117 -6.62 2.26 -3.64
C LYS A 117 -6.18 3.49 -4.41
N LYS A 118 -5.84 4.54 -3.69
CA LYS A 118 -5.19 5.73 -4.21
C LYS A 118 -3.75 5.77 -3.72
N ASP A 119 -2.83 5.70 -4.67
CA ASP A 119 -1.40 5.86 -4.40
C ASP A 119 -1.00 7.30 -4.76
N PRO A 120 -0.25 8.03 -3.93
CA PRO A 120 0.22 9.37 -4.29
C PRO A 120 1.14 9.37 -5.51
N GLY A 121 1.52 8.18 -6.01
CA GLY A 121 2.36 8.02 -7.18
C GLY A 121 3.82 8.40 -6.94
N MET A 122 4.69 7.96 -7.84
CA MET A 122 5.98 8.61 -8.05
C MET A 122 5.75 9.75 -9.04
N PRO A 123 6.40 10.92 -8.88
CA PRO A 123 6.28 12.03 -9.83
C PRO A 123 6.55 11.64 -11.29
N THR A 124 7.31 10.56 -11.49
CA THR A 124 7.70 10.03 -12.80
C THR A 124 6.61 9.21 -13.51
N PHE A 125 5.60 8.72 -12.78
CA PHE A 125 4.53 7.86 -13.33
C PHE A 125 3.16 8.22 -12.75
N PRO A 126 2.58 9.40 -13.10
CA PRO A 126 1.30 9.84 -12.56
C PRO A 126 0.12 8.96 -12.97
N GLU A 127 0.28 8.13 -13.99
CA GLU A 127 -0.79 7.29 -14.55
C GLU A 127 -1.17 6.08 -13.67
N PHE A 128 -0.40 5.77 -12.62
CA PHE A 128 -0.59 4.58 -11.79
C PHE A 128 -1.10 4.89 -10.38
N THR A 129 -1.87 5.97 -10.22
CA THR A 129 -2.23 6.45 -8.90
C THR A 129 -3.49 5.84 -8.30
N ASP A 130 -4.40 5.35 -9.15
CA ASP A 130 -5.74 4.95 -8.71
C ASP A 130 -6.08 3.53 -9.18
N TYR A 131 -6.38 2.62 -8.23
CA TYR A 131 -6.66 1.22 -8.53
C TYR A 131 -8.01 0.77 -7.99
N LEU A 132 -8.83 0.21 -8.87
CA LEU A 132 -10.01 -0.56 -8.50
C LEU A 132 -9.64 -2.05 -8.48
N THR A 133 -9.90 -2.69 -7.35
CA THR A 133 -9.65 -4.12 -7.12
C THR A 133 -10.95 -4.82 -6.81
N TYR A 134 -11.05 -6.09 -7.19
CA TYR A 134 -12.15 -6.94 -6.79
C TYR A 134 -11.67 -8.38 -6.60
N GLY A 135 -12.42 -9.10 -5.81
CA GLY A 135 -12.08 -10.48 -5.52
C GLY A 135 -13.27 -11.26 -4.96
N PHE A 136 -13.11 -12.55 -4.98
CA PHE A 136 -14.03 -13.45 -4.31
C PHE A 136 -13.25 -14.54 -3.58
N GLY A 137 -13.89 -15.11 -2.55
CA GLY A 137 -13.32 -16.23 -1.81
C GLY A 137 -14.39 -17.24 -1.49
N ALA A 138 -14.00 -18.49 -1.35
CA ALA A 138 -14.86 -19.55 -0.86
C ALA A 138 -14.12 -20.35 0.22
N ARG A 139 -14.81 -20.59 1.34
CA ARG A 139 -14.30 -21.41 2.45
C ARG A 139 -15.11 -22.69 2.53
N VAL A 140 -14.42 -23.83 2.51
CA VAL A 140 -15.04 -25.15 2.66
C VAL A 140 -14.23 -25.94 3.67
N TYR A 141 -14.90 -26.35 4.77
CA TYR A 141 -14.27 -27.13 5.86
C TYR A 141 -12.96 -26.52 6.34
N PHE A 142 -11.83 -27.14 6.01
CA PHE A 142 -10.48 -26.76 6.42
C PHE A 142 -9.74 -25.89 5.40
N GLY A 143 -10.38 -25.54 4.28
CA GLY A 143 -9.73 -24.78 3.21
C GLY A 143 -10.49 -23.52 2.83
N GLN A 144 -9.74 -22.48 2.46
CA GLN A 144 -10.27 -21.27 1.85
C GLN A 144 -9.49 -20.97 0.57
N LEU A 145 -10.21 -20.79 -0.51
CA LEU A 145 -9.67 -20.34 -1.79
C LEU A 145 -10.08 -18.87 -2.01
N ASP A 146 -9.12 -18.03 -2.28
CA ASP A 146 -9.33 -16.63 -2.58
C ASP A 146 -8.79 -16.31 -3.99
N PHE A 147 -9.55 -15.52 -4.72
CA PHE A 147 -9.16 -14.90 -5.98
C PHE A 147 -9.24 -13.39 -5.84
N ALA A 148 -8.26 -12.70 -6.38
CA ALA A 148 -8.29 -11.24 -6.48
C ALA A 148 -7.75 -10.80 -7.83
N GLN A 149 -8.37 -9.79 -8.41
CA GLN A 149 -7.84 -9.08 -9.56
C GLN A 149 -7.43 -7.68 -9.12
N VAL A 150 -6.16 -7.38 -9.35
CA VAL A 150 -5.56 -6.07 -9.06
C VAL A 150 -5.01 -5.47 -10.35
N PRO A 151 -5.06 -4.16 -10.53
CA PRO A 151 -4.36 -3.51 -11.64
C PRO A 151 -2.87 -3.79 -11.51
N GLY A 152 -2.23 -4.18 -12.61
CA GLY A 152 -0.79 -4.37 -12.64
C GLY A 152 -0.07 -3.03 -12.76
N GLY A 153 0.99 -2.84 -11.97
CA GLY A 153 1.91 -1.73 -12.18
C GLY A 153 2.81 -2.05 -13.38
N GLY A 154 2.79 -1.20 -14.40
CA GLY A 154 3.67 -1.33 -15.56
C GLY A 154 3.12 -0.59 -16.78
N PRO A 155 3.94 -0.31 -17.79
CA PRO A 155 3.59 0.52 -18.95
C PRO A 155 2.41 -0.03 -19.79
N ASN A 156 2.03 -1.30 -19.60
CA ASN A 156 0.93 -1.92 -20.32
C ASN A 156 -0.36 -2.06 -19.49
N ASN A 157 -0.42 -1.54 -18.27
CA ASN A 157 -1.57 -1.56 -17.34
C ASN A 157 -2.31 -2.91 -17.29
N LYS A 158 -1.57 -4.02 -17.41
CA LYS A 158 -2.13 -5.38 -17.38
C LYS A 158 -2.59 -5.70 -15.98
N ARG A 159 -3.83 -6.18 -15.86
CA ARG A 159 -4.37 -6.66 -14.58
C ARG A 159 -3.64 -7.93 -14.14
N LEU A 160 -3.35 -8.01 -12.85
CA LEU A 160 -2.76 -9.18 -12.22
C LEU A 160 -3.86 -9.99 -11.53
N ASN A 161 -3.89 -11.28 -11.82
CA ASN A 161 -4.76 -12.23 -11.12
C ASN A 161 -3.96 -12.91 -10.01
N VAL A 162 -4.46 -12.83 -8.80
CA VAL A 162 -3.85 -13.41 -7.61
C VAL A 162 -4.76 -14.52 -7.09
N PHE A 163 -4.20 -15.70 -6.88
CA PHE A 163 -4.87 -16.83 -6.25
C PHE A 163 -4.17 -17.15 -4.93
N ALA A 164 -4.94 -17.37 -3.88
CA ALA A 164 -4.42 -17.78 -2.59
C ALA A 164 -5.21 -18.97 -2.05
N LEU A 165 -4.50 -19.99 -1.57
CA LEU A 165 -5.06 -21.11 -0.83
C LEU A 165 -4.60 -20.99 0.61
N ARG A 166 -5.57 -21.00 1.54
CA ARG A 166 -5.32 -21.01 2.98
C ARG A 166 -5.84 -22.33 3.56
N LEU A 167 -5.01 -23.03 4.30
CA LEU A 167 -5.44 -24.16 5.13
C LEU A 167 -5.72 -23.66 6.54
N ILE A 168 -6.83 -24.09 7.13
CA ILE A 168 -7.29 -23.68 8.45
C ILE A 168 -7.40 -24.96 9.29
N PHE A 169 -6.56 -25.06 10.29
CA PHE A 169 -6.55 -26.14 11.26
C PHE A 169 -7.12 -25.57 12.56
N ASP A 170 -8.27 -26.09 13.02
CA ASP A 170 -8.88 -25.74 14.31
C ASP A 170 -8.38 -26.68 15.40
#